data_ef2c022412757f4fbef345d1c3baa101
#
_entry.id   ef2c022412757f4fbef345d1c3baa101
#
_cell.length_a   1.000
_cell.length_b   1.000
_cell.length_c   1.000
_cell.angle_alpha   90.00
_cell.angle_beta   90.00
_cell.angle_gamma   90.00
#
_symmetry.space_group_name_H-M   'P 1'
#
loop_
_entity.id
_entity.type
_entity.pdbx_description
1 polymer ?
#
loop_
_entity_poly.entity_id
_entity_poly.type
_entity_poly.pdbx_seq_one_letter_code
_entity_poly.pdbx_strand_id
1 'polypeptide(L)'
;MKAIEIFNNTNSELKRTIDIVFECTLKRIEEASKVGRTHIQEDFQSTEIRDGVRNRLEEKGYLCISLYEFTLYITWDISVMRAAYFTYKEYMESYVVSSNGKITAENISTIS
;
A
#
# COMPACT_ATOMS: atom_id res chain seq x y z
N MET A 1 12.32 -14.38 31.30
CA MET A 1 12.57 -13.68 30.04
C MET A 1 12.16 -12.21 30.19
N LYS A 2 13.01 -11.28 29.80
CA LYS A 2 12.70 -9.84 29.91
C LYS A 2 11.70 -9.43 28.83
N ALA A 3 10.87 -8.43 29.14
CA ALA A 3 9.87 -7.92 28.20
C ALA A 3 10.46 -7.46 26.86
N ILE A 4 11.67 -6.87 26.88
CA ILE A 4 12.35 -6.44 25.65
C ILE A 4 12.71 -7.61 24.73
N GLU A 5 13.05 -8.75 25.29
CA GLU A 5 13.37 -9.96 24.52
C GLU A 5 12.11 -10.50 23.84
N ILE A 6 10.98 -10.52 24.56
CA ILE A 6 9.68 -10.95 24.02
C ILE A 6 9.22 -9.98 22.93
N PHE A 7 9.39 -8.70 23.13
CA PHE A 7 9.04 -7.67 22.13
C PHE A 7 9.85 -7.84 20.85
N ASN A 8 11.14 -8.07 20.97
CA ASN A 8 12.02 -8.30 19.81
C ASN A 8 11.64 -9.58 19.07
N ASN A 9 11.29 -10.65 19.78
CA ASN A 9 10.82 -11.88 19.17
C ASN A 9 9.51 -11.65 18.40
N THR A 10 8.58 -10.91 18.98
CA THR A 10 7.30 -10.57 18.35
C THR A 10 7.52 -9.79 17.06
N ASN A 11 8.39 -8.78 17.09
CA ASN A 11 8.69 -7.98 15.90
C ASN A 11 9.36 -8.80 14.79
N SER A 12 10.25 -9.72 15.16
CA SER A 12 10.92 -10.61 14.20
C SER A 12 9.92 -11.54 13.52
N GLU A 13 8.98 -12.12 14.27
CA GLU A 13 7.94 -12.98 13.72
C GLU A 13 6.95 -12.20 12.86
N LEU A 14 6.58 -10.98 13.25
CA LEU A 14 5.71 -10.13 12.45
C LEU A 14 6.36 -9.81 11.10
N LYS A 15 7.63 -9.43 11.11
CA LYS A 15 8.39 -9.15 9.87
C LYS A 15 8.42 -10.37 8.97
N ARG A 16 8.69 -11.55 9.53
CA ARG A 16 8.71 -12.79 8.79
C ARG A 16 7.36 -13.10 8.16
N THR A 17 6.28 -12.92 8.91
CA THR A 17 4.92 -13.12 8.41
C THR A 17 4.62 -12.16 7.27
N ILE A 18 4.99 -10.90 7.40
CA ILE A 18 4.83 -9.89 6.33
C ILE A 18 5.59 -10.32 5.08
N ASP A 19 6.83 -10.81 5.21
CA ASP A 19 7.61 -11.30 4.08
C ASP A 19 6.89 -12.42 3.32
N ILE A 20 6.36 -13.40 4.05
CA ILE A 20 5.66 -14.54 3.46
C ILE A 20 4.36 -14.08 2.76
N VAL A 21 3.56 -13.27 3.42
CA VAL A 21 2.28 -12.79 2.89
C VAL A 21 2.52 -11.90 1.67
N PHE A 22 3.55 -11.07 1.70
CA PHE A 22 3.93 -10.24 0.56
C PHE A 22 4.26 -11.07 -0.67
N GLU A 23 5.07 -12.13 -0.52
CA GLU A 23 5.41 -13.01 -1.63
C GLU A 23 4.18 -13.74 -2.18
N CYS A 24 3.28 -14.18 -1.32
CA CYS A 24 2.03 -14.79 -1.74
C CYS A 24 1.15 -13.79 -2.50
N THR A 25 1.09 -12.55 -2.05
CA THR A 25 0.33 -11.50 -2.72
C THR A 25 0.89 -11.20 -4.10
N LEU A 26 2.22 -11.12 -4.25
CA LEU A 26 2.86 -10.94 -5.55
C LEU A 26 2.52 -12.06 -6.53
N LYS A 27 2.45 -13.29 -6.07
CA LYS A 27 2.06 -14.43 -6.91
C LYS A 27 0.63 -14.28 -7.42
N ARG A 28 -0.29 -13.85 -6.55
CA ARG A 28 -1.68 -13.60 -6.95
C ARG A 28 -1.80 -12.47 -7.95
N ILE A 29 -1.01 -11.42 -7.79
CA ILE A 29 -0.93 -10.31 -8.75
C ILE A 29 -0.46 -10.84 -10.12
N GLU A 30 0.60 -11.64 -10.12
CA GLU A 30 1.13 -12.22 -11.35
C GLU A 30 0.10 -13.09 -12.05
N GLU A 31 -0.56 -13.98 -11.32
CA GLU A 31 -1.61 -14.85 -11.87
C GLU A 31 -2.77 -14.04 -12.43
N ALA A 32 -3.22 -13.00 -11.72
CA ALA A 32 -4.29 -12.13 -12.18
C ALA A 32 -3.89 -11.38 -13.45
N SER A 33 -2.65 -10.91 -13.54
CA SER A 33 -2.15 -10.20 -14.72
C SER A 33 -2.11 -11.09 -15.96
N LYS A 34 -1.81 -12.37 -15.78
CA LYS A 34 -1.77 -13.34 -16.89
C LYS A 34 -3.13 -13.59 -17.52
N VAL A 35 -4.21 -13.37 -16.78
CA VAL A 35 -5.58 -13.51 -17.31
C VAL A 35 -6.21 -12.15 -17.65
N GLY A 36 -5.39 -11.10 -17.73
CA GLY A 36 -5.82 -9.79 -18.18
C GLY A 36 -6.44 -8.89 -17.09
N ARG A 37 -6.32 -9.26 -15.83
CA ARG A 37 -6.81 -8.42 -14.74
C ARG A 37 -5.78 -7.34 -14.41
N THR A 38 -6.27 -6.21 -13.90
CA THR A 38 -5.44 -5.05 -13.53
C THR A 38 -5.48 -4.75 -12.04
N HIS A 39 -6.22 -5.55 -11.28
CA HIS A 39 -6.37 -5.37 -9.83
C HIS A 39 -6.73 -6.67 -9.15
N ILE A 40 -6.49 -6.72 -7.85
CA ILE A 40 -6.96 -7.76 -6.95
C ILE A 40 -7.45 -7.13 -5.66
N GLN A 41 -8.26 -7.87 -4.94
CA GLN A 41 -8.71 -7.50 -3.60
C GLN A 41 -8.25 -8.59 -2.65
N GLU A 42 -7.54 -8.21 -1.59
CA GLU A 42 -6.95 -9.15 -0.64
C GLU A 42 -7.34 -8.82 0.79
N ASP A 43 -7.64 -9.87 1.55
CA ASP A 43 -7.89 -9.78 2.98
C ASP A 43 -6.65 -10.23 3.74
N PHE A 44 -6.35 -9.55 4.84
CA PHE A 44 -5.18 -9.84 5.67
C PHE A 44 -5.60 -10.22 7.09
N GLN A 45 -4.70 -10.90 7.80
CA GLN A 45 -4.97 -11.42 9.15
C GLN A 45 -5.03 -10.33 10.20
N SER A 46 -4.32 -9.21 9.98
CA SER A 46 -4.26 -8.09 10.90
C SER A 46 -3.95 -6.80 10.14
N THR A 47 -4.15 -5.66 10.81
CA THR A 47 -3.82 -4.35 10.25
C THR A 47 -2.31 -4.18 10.09
N GLU A 48 -1.50 -4.75 10.99
CA GLU A 48 -0.05 -4.70 10.94
C GLU A 48 0.49 -5.42 9.72
N ILE A 49 -0.05 -6.60 9.41
CA ILE A 49 0.34 -7.36 8.21
C ILE A 49 -0.12 -6.63 6.96
N ARG A 50 -1.36 -6.13 6.94
CA ARG A 50 -1.89 -5.33 5.84
C ARG A 50 -0.99 -4.15 5.54
N ASP A 51 -0.65 -3.36 6.55
CA ASP A 51 0.15 -2.15 6.40
C ASP A 51 1.58 -2.47 5.96
N GLY A 52 2.17 -3.54 6.49
CA GLY A 52 3.50 -3.99 6.08
C GLY A 52 3.54 -4.42 4.61
N VAL A 53 2.54 -5.18 4.17
CA VAL A 53 2.42 -5.59 2.75
C VAL A 53 2.14 -4.39 1.87
N ARG A 54 1.25 -3.50 2.28
CA ARG A 54 0.94 -2.27 1.56
C ARG A 54 2.19 -1.44 1.31
N ASN A 55 3.00 -1.19 2.34
CA ASN A 55 4.22 -0.41 2.21
C ASN A 55 5.16 -1.00 1.17
N ARG A 56 5.33 -2.31 1.16
CA ARG A 56 6.20 -2.98 0.20
C ARG A 56 5.66 -2.94 -1.22
N LEU A 57 4.35 -3.05 -1.38
CA LEU A 57 3.70 -2.93 -2.69
C LEU A 57 3.84 -1.51 -3.23
N GLU A 58 3.63 -0.50 -2.40
CA GLU A 58 3.76 0.90 -2.78
C GLU A 58 5.19 1.24 -3.22
N GLU A 59 6.19 0.68 -2.56
CA GLU A 59 7.59 0.82 -2.96
C GLU A 59 7.86 0.26 -4.35
N LYS A 60 7.08 -0.73 -4.79
CA LYS A 60 7.18 -1.32 -6.13
C LYS A 60 6.27 -0.65 -7.16
N GLY A 61 5.53 0.39 -6.78
CA GLY A 61 4.72 1.17 -7.71
C GLY A 61 3.26 0.76 -7.80
N TYR A 62 2.78 -0.13 -6.95
CA TYR A 62 1.36 -0.48 -6.88
C TYR A 62 0.57 0.60 -6.14
N LEU A 63 -0.68 0.80 -6.54
CA LEU A 63 -1.61 1.62 -5.80
C LEU A 63 -2.44 0.72 -4.88
N CYS A 64 -2.45 1.01 -3.58
CA CYS A 64 -3.19 0.26 -2.58
C CYS A 64 -4.20 1.16 -1.90
N ILE A 65 -5.46 0.72 -1.86
CA ILE A 65 -6.56 1.43 -1.22
C ILE A 65 -7.18 0.52 -0.17
N SER A 66 -7.28 1.02 1.07
CA SER A 66 -7.96 0.29 2.14
C SER A 66 -9.46 0.39 1.95
N LEU A 67 -10.12 -0.75 1.74
CA LEU A 67 -11.58 -0.80 1.59
C LEU A 67 -12.27 -1.03 2.93
N TYR A 68 -11.73 -1.94 3.72
CA TYR A 68 -12.22 -2.30 5.04
C TYR A 68 -11.02 -2.45 5.97
N GLU A 69 -11.26 -2.79 7.23
CA GLU A 69 -10.22 -2.89 8.25
C GLU A 69 -9.04 -3.78 7.83
N PHE A 70 -9.34 -4.93 7.20
CA PHE A 70 -8.32 -5.92 6.84
C PHE A 70 -8.15 -6.11 5.34
N THR A 71 -8.83 -5.33 4.51
CA THR A 71 -8.90 -5.54 3.07
C THR A 71 -8.19 -4.43 2.31
N LEU A 72 -7.36 -4.81 1.33
CA LEU A 72 -6.76 -3.89 0.37
C LEU A 72 -7.29 -4.15 -1.03
N TYR A 73 -7.61 -3.08 -1.73
CA TYR A 73 -7.70 -3.06 -3.18
C TYR A 73 -6.33 -2.70 -3.72
N ILE A 74 -5.76 -3.55 -4.56
CA ILE A 74 -4.41 -3.40 -5.11
C ILE A 74 -4.54 -3.33 -6.62
N THR A 75 -4.04 -2.26 -7.23
CA THR A 75 -4.08 -2.11 -8.69
C THR A 75 -2.73 -1.73 -9.27
N TRP A 76 -2.48 -2.19 -10.49
CA TRP A 76 -1.33 -1.82 -11.31
C TRP A 76 -1.78 -1.20 -12.64
N ASP A 77 -3.04 -0.83 -12.74
CA ASP A 77 -3.57 -0.12 -13.90
C ASP A 77 -3.05 1.31 -13.92
N ILE A 78 -2.21 1.62 -14.88
CA ILE A 78 -1.58 2.94 -15.01
C ILE A 78 -2.63 4.03 -15.18
N SER A 79 -3.72 3.76 -15.90
CA SER A 79 -4.82 4.73 -16.10
C SER A 79 -5.49 5.09 -14.79
N VAL A 80 -5.78 4.08 -13.94
CA VAL A 80 -6.37 4.28 -12.62
C VAL A 80 -5.41 5.02 -11.70
N MET A 81 -4.14 4.65 -11.73
CA MET A 81 -3.11 5.31 -10.91
C MET A 81 -2.94 6.77 -11.27
N ARG A 82 -2.98 7.12 -12.56
CA ARG A 82 -2.92 8.51 -13.03
C ARG A 82 -4.14 9.30 -12.59
N ALA A 83 -5.33 8.73 -12.71
CA ALA A 83 -6.57 9.36 -12.25
C ALA A 83 -6.52 9.64 -10.75
N ALA A 84 -6.07 8.67 -9.95
CA ALA A 84 -5.89 8.83 -8.51
C ALA A 84 -4.85 9.91 -8.19
N TYR A 85 -3.76 9.98 -8.94
CA TYR A 85 -2.73 11.01 -8.78
C TYR A 85 -3.30 12.41 -9.03
N PHE A 86 -4.04 12.63 -10.11
CA PHE A 86 -4.61 13.93 -10.41
C PHE A 86 -5.67 14.35 -9.39
N THR A 87 -6.51 13.44 -8.96
CA THR A 87 -7.49 13.71 -7.91
C THR A 87 -6.80 14.11 -6.60
N TYR A 88 -5.76 13.37 -6.22
CA TYR A 88 -4.98 13.67 -5.03
C TYR A 88 -4.29 15.04 -5.16
N LYS A 89 -3.71 15.32 -6.31
CA LYS A 89 -3.06 16.59 -6.58
C LYS A 89 -4.03 17.77 -6.43
N GLU A 90 -5.22 17.68 -7.03
CA GLU A 90 -6.24 18.71 -6.90
C GLU A 90 -6.63 18.94 -5.43
N TYR A 91 -6.84 17.84 -4.69
CA TYR A 91 -7.16 17.89 -3.27
C TYR A 91 -6.06 18.60 -2.49
N MET A 92 -4.80 18.24 -2.71
CA MET A 92 -3.66 18.82 -2.00
C MET A 92 -3.43 20.28 -2.37
N GLU A 93 -3.63 20.66 -3.63
CA GLU A 93 -3.56 22.07 -4.05
C GLU A 93 -4.63 22.91 -3.34
N SER A 94 -5.85 22.41 -3.27
CA SER A 94 -6.95 23.06 -2.54
C SER A 94 -6.63 23.20 -1.05
N TYR A 95 -6.05 22.13 -0.46
CA TYR A 95 -5.64 22.13 0.93
C TYR A 95 -4.57 23.20 1.22
N VAL A 96 -3.57 23.30 0.36
CA VAL A 96 -2.49 24.29 0.48
C VAL A 96 -3.04 25.71 0.40
N VAL A 97 -3.94 25.97 -0.54
CA VAL A 97 -4.58 27.28 -0.70
C VAL A 97 -5.39 27.65 0.56
N SER A 98 -6.12 26.70 1.13
CA SER A 98 -6.97 26.96 2.30
C SER A 98 -6.22 27.01 3.62
N SER A 99 -5.11 26.28 3.78
CA SER A 99 -4.40 26.10 5.04
C SER A 99 -3.01 26.72 5.09
N ASN A 100 -2.50 27.27 3.98
CA ASN A 100 -1.12 27.70 3.82
C ASN A 100 -0.09 26.61 4.11
N GLY A 101 -0.47 25.35 3.93
CA GLY A 101 0.41 24.21 4.11
C GLY A 101 1.48 24.13 3.02
N LYS A 102 2.64 23.58 3.36
CA LYS A 102 3.74 23.39 2.42
C LYS A 102 3.75 21.98 1.87
N ILE A 103 2.78 21.66 1.05
CA ILE A 103 2.78 20.40 0.33
C ILE A 103 3.32 20.68 -1.07
N THR A 104 4.43 20.04 -1.41
CA THR A 104 5.07 20.25 -2.70
C THR A 104 4.57 19.20 -3.70
N ALA A 105 4.54 19.58 -4.98
CA ALA A 105 4.20 18.67 -6.06
C ALA A 105 5.17 17.47 -6.15
N GLU A 106 6.38 17.60 -5.64
CA GLU A 106 7.39 16.57 -5.61
C GLU A 106 6.94 15.34 -4.82
N ASN A 107 6.21 15.54 -3.72
CA ASN A 107 5.69 14.44 -2.89
C ASN A 107 4.62 13.61 -3.63
N ILE A 108 4.04 14.16 -4.68
CA ILE A 108 2.95 13.54 -5.43
C ILE A 108 3.48 12.91 -6.72
N SER A 109 4.60 13.41 -7.26
CA SER A 109 5.14 12.98 -8.54
C SER A 109 5.57 11.50 -8.58
N THR A 110 5.79 10.88 -7.44
CA THR A 110 6.16 9.47 -7.32
C THR A 110 5.05 8.51 -7.75
N ILE A 111 3.81 8.99 -7.85
CA ILE A 111 2.65 8.17 -8.24
C ILE A 111 2.52 8.06 -9.76
N SER A 112 3.08 8.99 -10.48
CA SER A 112 3.06 8.96 -11.96
C SER A 112 4.03 7.91 -12.56
#